data_f04c474558d995754cce301a93605490
#
_entry.id   f04c474558d995754cce301a93605490
#
_cell.length_a   1.000
_cell.length_b   1.000
_cell.length_c   1.000
_cell.angle_alpha   90.00
_cell.angle_beta   90.00
_cell.angle_gamma   90.00
#
_symmetry.space_group_name_H-M   'P 1'
#
loop_
_entity.id
_entity.type
_entity.pdbx_description
1 polymer ?
#
loop_
_entity_poly.entity_id
_entity_poly.type
_entity_poly.pdbx_seq_one_letter_code
_entity_poly.pdbx_strand_id
1 'polypeptide(L)'
;MNPSSIKLPISFSIDKLQRELVICENDFWTPHFNTEQYEGSWTSISLRSISGKTNDILSIANKEYFNTNLFDRCPYFIEIVNWFQCEKEAVRLLRLDPQSEIKEHVDNDTSYEDGFFRIHIPIITNSEVFFYVN
;
A
#
# COMPACT_ATOMS: atom_id res chain seq x y z
N MET A 1 -21.49 -0.87 -16.81
CA MET A 1 -21.10 -1.01 -15.40
C MET A 1 -19.58 -0.93 -15.30
N ASN A 2 -19.09 0.00 -14.49
CA ASN A 2 -17.66 0.12 -14.27
C ASN A 2 -17.21 -0.93 -13.27
N PRO A 3 -16.17 -1.70 -13.57
CA PRO A 3 -15.64 -2.62 -12.57
C PRO A 3 -15.08 -1.86 -11.38
N SER A 4 -15.24 -2.39 -10.18
CA SER A 4 -14.66 -1.79 -8.98
C SER A 4 -13.15 -2.03 -8.88
N SER A 5 -12.64 -3.02 -9.62
CA SER A 5 -11.19 -3.25 -9.76
C SER A 5 -10.89 -3.93 -11.09
N ILE A 6 -9.68 -3.71 -11.58
CA ILE A 6 -9.16 -4.40 -12.76
C ILE A 6 -7.74 -4.89 -12.46
N LYS A 7 -7.39 -6.02 -13.08
CA LYS A 7 -6.02 -6.51 -13.06
C LYS A 7 -5.27 -5.90 -14.22
N LEU A 8 -4.21 -5.16 -13.95
CA LEU A 8 -3.38 -4.56 -15.00
C LEU A 8 -2.53 -5.64 -15.68
N PRO A 9 -2.30 -5.53 -17.00
CA PRO A 9 -1.49 -6.51 -17.74
C PRO A 9 0.01 -6.26 -17.54
N ILE A 10 0.43 -6.12 -16.30
CA ILE A 10 1.80 -5.82 -15.92
C ILE A 10 2.23 -6.84 -14.88
N SER A 11 3.47 -7.25 -14.96
CA SER A 11 4.07 -8.07 -13.91
C SER A 11 5.42 -7.52 -13.53
N PHE A 12 5.77 -7.64 -12.26
CA PHE A 12 7.03 -7.22 -11.70
C PHE A 12 7.79 -8.43 -11.17
N SER A 13 9.09 -8.28 -11.00
CA SER A 13 9.93 -9.38 -10.49
C SER A 13 9.63 -9.63 -9.01
N ILE A 14 9.01 -10.78 -8.71
CA ILE A 14 8.71 -11.19 -7.33
C ILE A 14 10.01 -11.32 -6.52
N ASP A 15 11.08 -11.85 -7.12
CA ASP A 15 12.37 -12.00 -6.43
C ASP A 15 12.93 -10.65 -5.99
N LYS A 16 12.86 -9.64 -6.84
CA LYS A 16 13.35 -8.30 -6.51
C LYS A 16 12.46 -7.63 -5.48
N LEU A 17 11.14 -7.80 -5.59
CA LEU A 17 10.20 -7.28 -4.60
C LEU A 17 10.49 -7.86 -3.22
N GLN A 18 10.67 -9.17 -3.13
CA GLN A 18 10.91 -9.86 -1.86
C GLN A 18 12.26 -9.50 -1.26
N ARG A 19 13.28 -9.27 -2.08
CA ARG A 19 14.59 -8.81 -1.59
C ARG A 19 14.49 -7.45 -0.93
N GLU A 20 13.75 -6.53 -1.53
CA GLU A 20 13.61 -5.19 -0.95
C GLU A 20 12.67 -5.20 0.24
N LEU A 21 11.69 -6.10 0.26
CA LEU A 21 10.86 -6.28 1.44
C LEU A 21 11.70 -6.66 2.67
N VAL A 22 12.71 -7.51 2.49
CA VAL A 22 13.64 -7.87 3.59
C VAL A 22 14.34 -6.65 4.16
N ILE A 23 14.73 -5.69 3.32
CA ILE A 23 15.32 -4.43 3.79
C ILE A 23 14.35 -3.70 4.71
N CYS A 24 13.07 -3.70 4.35
CA CYS A 24 12.03 -2.97 5.08
C CYS A 24 11.57 -3.67 6.36
N GLU A 25 11.73 -4.99 6.45
CA GLU A 25 11.26 -5.77 7.61
C GLU A 25 11.95 -5.41 8.91
N ASN A 26 13.11 -4.78 8.85
CA ASN A 26 13.82 -4.30 10.04
C ASN A 26 13.24 -3.01 10.61
N ASP A 27 12.33 -2.38 9.90
CA ASP A 27 11.64 -1.19 10.37
C ASP A 27 10.42 -1.56 11.20
N PHE A 28 9.91 -0.58 11.94
CA PHE A 28 8.73 -0.77 12.75
C PHE A 28 7.46 -0.74 11.90
N TRP A 29 6.67 -1.80 11.98
CA TRP A 29 5.37 -1.87 11.32
C TRP A 29 4.31 -1.22 12.20
N THR A 30 3.71 -0.14 11.70
CA THR A 30 2.74 0.66 12.45
C THR A 30 1.35 0.03 12.33
N PRO A 31 0.68 -0.29 13.45
CA PRO A 31 -0.69 -0.78 13.43
C PRO A 31 -1.65 0.25 12.82
N HIS A 32 -2.63 -0.24 12.06
CA HIS A 32 -3.66 0.63 11.53
C HIS A 32 -4.45 1.26 12.68
N PHE A 33 -4.72 2.56 12.57
CA PHE A 33 -5.31 3.32 13.67
C PHE A 33 -6.79 2.99 13.90
N ASN A 34 -7.52 2.56 12.88
CA ASN A 34 -8.94 2.26 13.01
C ASN A 34 -9.14 0.76 13.27
N THR A 35 -9.11 0.39 14.55
CA THR A 35 -9.23 -1.00 15.00
C THR A 35 -10.62 -1.59 14.79
N GLU A 36 -11.61 -0.77 14.49
CA GLU A 36 -12.97 -1.24 14.18
C GLU A 36 -13.08 -1.82 12.77
N GLN A 37 -12.11 -1.52 11.89
CA GLN A 37 -12.12 -1.95 10.49
C GLN A 37 -11.43 -3.29 10.25
N TYR A 38 -10.86 -3.91 11.28
CA TYR A 38 -10.15 -5.17 11.09
C TYR A 38 -10.12 -6.03 12.35
N GLU A 39 -9.86 -7.32 12.14
CA GLU A 39 -9.55 -8.29 13.17
C GLU A 39 -8.17 -8.88 12.93
N GLY A 40 -7.43 -9.17 14.00
CA GLY A 40 -6.06 -9.65 13.91
C GLY A 40 -5.06 -8.50 13.84
N SER A 41 -4.10 -8.60 12.93
CA SER A 41 -3.03 -7.62 12.80
C SER A 41 -2.97 -7.06 11.38
N TRP A 42 -3.17 -5.77 11.27
CA TRP A 42 -3.04 -5.01 10.04
C TRP A 42 -2.05 -3.87 10.28
N THR A 43 -0.86 -4.00 9.68
CA THR A 43 0.24 -3.06 9.91
C THR A 43 0.79 -2.53 8.60
N SER A 44 1.45 -1.40 8.65
CA SER A 44 2.02 -0.76 7.47
C SER A 44 3.32 -0.03 7.76
N ILE A 45 4.10 0.15 6.69
CA ILE A 45 5.27 1.02 6.67
C ILE A 45 5.09 1.96 5.47
N SER A 46 5.26 3.26 5.70
CA SER A 46 5.16 4.23 4.62
C SER A 46 6.48 4.37 3.88
N LEU A 47 6.41 4.28 2.57
CA LEU A 47 7.51 4.62 1.66
C LEU A 47 7.40 6.07 1.20
N ARG A 48 6.18 6.59 1.11
CA ARG A 48 5.87 8.02 0.93
C ARG A 48 4.77 8.40 1.90
N SER A 49 4.96 9.52 2.59
CA SER A 49 3.99 10.04 3.56
C SER A 49 3.98 11.56 3.58
N ILE A 50 2.97 12.13 4.19
CA ILE A 50 2.83 13.60 4.31
C ILE A 50 4.00 14.19 5.09
N SER A 51 4.44 13.51 6.16
CA SER A 51 5.57 13.97 6.97
C SER A 51 6.94 13.49 6.48
N GLY A 52 6.98 12.55 5.53
CA GLY A 52 8.22 11.87 5.12
C GLY A 52 8.72 10.84 6.12
N LYS A 53 7.89 10.45 7.10
CA LYS A 53 8.24 9.44 8.12
C LYS A 53 7.57 8.11 7.82
N THR A 54 8.25 7.02 8.13
CA THR A 54 7.76 5.67 7.88
C THR A 54 6.54 5.28 8.73
N ASN A 55 6.37 5.89 9.88
CA ASN A 55 5.26 5.64 10.79
C ASN A 55 4.03 6.54 10.53
N ASP A 56 4.12 7.44 9.58
CA ASP A 56 3.00 8.28 9.20
C ASP A 56 2.19 7.56 8.12
N ILE A 57 1.13 6.91 8.54
CA ILE A 57 0.28 6.09 7.69
C ILE A 57 -1.03 6.77 7.30
N LEU A 58 -1.14 8.08 7.55
CA LEU A 58 -2.31 8.85 7.15
C LEU A 58 -2.38 8.98 5.63
N SER A 59 -3.59 8.91 5.11
CA SER A 59 -3.88 9.11 3.69
C SER A 59 -4.94 10.20 3.58
N ILE A 60 -4.50 11.39 3.23
CA ILE A 60 -5.35 12.57 3.07
C ILE A 60 -5.19 13.07 1.64
N ALA A 61 -6.31 13.22 0.94
CA ALA A 61 -6.32 13.66 -0.45
C ALA A 61 -5.80 15.10 -0.59
N ASN A 62 -5.14 15.37 -1.72
CA ASN A 62 -4.66 16.70 -2.10
C ASN A 62 -3.62 17.30 -1.14
N LYS A 63 -2.86 16.45 -0.47
CA LYS A 63 -1.70 16.85 0.31
C LYS A 63 -0.42 16.52 -0.44
N GLU A 64 0.65 17.24 -0.13
CA GLU A 64 1.97 16.92 -0.64
C GLU A 64 2.56 15.75 0.15
N TYR A 65 3.17 14.79 -0.55
CA TYR A 65 3.78 13.61 0.05
C TYR A 65 5.26 13.60 -0.26
N PHE A 66 6.03 13.04 0.65
CA PHE A 66 7.49 12.99 0.55
C PHE A 66 7.99 11.57 0.68
N ASN A 67 9.08 11.25 -0.03
CA ASN A 67 9.75 9.97 0.12
C ASN A 67 10.34 9.85 1.52
N THR A 68 10.18 8.65 2.10
CA THR A 68 10.84 8.35 3.37
C THR A 68 12.29 7.90 3.09
N ASN A 69 13.14 7.95 4.12
CA ASN A 69 14.52 7.46 3.99
C ASN A 69 14.56 5.97 3.64
N LEU A 70 13.58 5.20 4.09
CA LEU A 70 13.49 3.78 3.77
C LEU A 70 13.25 3.57 2.26
N PHE A 71 12.37 4.36 1.65
CA PHE A 71 12.09 4.27 0.22
C PHE A 71 13.35 4.50 -0.61
N ASP A 72 14.18 5.46 -0.18
CA ASP A 72 15.44 5.78 -0.86
C ASP A 72 16.42 4.60 -0.88
N ARG A 73 16.24 3.62 -0.01
CA ARG A 73 17.05 2.40 0.06
C ARG A 73 16.51 1.26 -0.78
N CYS A 74 15.40 1.46 -1.48
CA CYS A 74 14.68 0.43 -2.22
C CYS A 74 14.58 0.81 -3.70
N PRO A 75 15.64 0.65 -4.47
CA PRO A 75 15.67 1.11 -5.87
C PRO A 75 14.64 0.43 -6.76
N TYR A 76 14.31 -0.83 -6.52
CA TYR A 76 13.30 -1.51 -7.31
C TYR A 76 11.88 -1.01 -6.99
N PHE A 77 11.58 -0.75 -5.75
CA PHE A 77 10.30 -0.12 -5.37
C PHE A 77 10.16 1.26 -6.01
N ILE A 78 11.27 2.03 -6.05
CA ILE A 78 11.30 3.33 -6.72
C ILE A 78 11.01 3.16 -8.22
N GLU A 79 11.66 2.19 -8.86
CA GLU A 79 11.44 1.91 -10.29
C GLU A 79 9.98 1.59 -10.59
N ILE A 80 9.36 0.75 -9.77
CA ILE A 80 7.94 0.38 -9.92
C ILE A 80 7.04 1.61 -9.78
N VAL A 81 7.25 2.41 -8.75
CA VAL A 81 6.43 3.60 -8.50
C VAL A 81 6.57 4.58 -9.67
N ASN A 82 7.79 4.76 -10.19
CA ASN A 82 8.04 5.66 -11.31
C ASN A 82 7.56 5.09 -12.65
N TRP A 83 7.27 3.80 -12.73
CA TRP A 83 6.69 3.21 -13.94
C TRP A 83 5.31 3.79 -14.22
N PHE A 84 4.54 4.11 -13.18
CA PHE A 84 3.23 4.75 -13.34
C PHE A 84 3.40 6.26 -13.53
N GLN A 85 2.91 6.77 -14.65
CA GLN A 85 3.08 8.18 -15.02
C GLN A 85 1.91 9.01 -14.51
N CYS A 86 1.88 9.22 -13.21
CA CYS A 86 0.85 10.02 -12.54
C CYS A 86 1.45 10.61 -11.25
N GLU A 87 0.75 11.58 -10.68
CA GLU A 87 1.10 12.06 -9.34
C GLU A 87 0.91 10.95 -8.32
N LYS A 88 1.83 10.90 -7.37
CA LYS A 88 1.81 9.87 -6.33
C LYS A 88 1.49 10.53 -4.99
N GLU A 89 0.54 9.95 -4.28
CA GLU A 89 0.31 10.28 -2.88
C GLU A 89 0.98 9.23 -1.98
N ALA A 90 0.22 8.57 -1.12
CA ALA A 90 0.79 7.57 -0.23
C ALA A 90 1.28 6.34 -1.00
N VAL A 91 2.46 5.87 -0.64
CA VAL A 91 2.99 4.57 -1.06
C VAL A 91 3.34 3.81 0.21
N ARG A 92 2.74 2.64 0.40
CA ARG A 92 2.88 1.90 1.65
C ARG A 92 3.05 0.42 1.40
N LEU A 93 3.83 -0.20 2.27
CA LEU A 93 3.81 -1.64 2.45
C LEU A 93 2.70 -1.97 3.44
N LEU A 94 1.86 -2.92 3.07
CA LEU A 94 0.78 -3.39 3.94
C LEU A 94 1.04 -4.84 4.31
N ARG A 95 0.88 -5.17 5.59
CA ARG A 95 0.99 -6.53 6.09
C ARG A 95 -0.26 -6.91 6.85
N LEU A 96 -0.90 -7.98 6.39
CA LEU A 96 -2.00 -8.61 7.07
C LEU A 96 -1.52 -9.97 7.55
N ASP A 97 -1.44 -10.15 8.87
CA ASP A 97 -0.94 -11.39 9.46
C ASP A 97 -1.93 -12.54 9.23
N PRO A 98 -1.48 -13.80 9.33
CA PRO A 98 -2.37 -14.96 9.14
C PRO A 98 -3.62 -14.89 10.01
N GLN A 99 -4.77 -15.29 9.45
CA GLN A 99 -6.09 -15.29 10.11
C GLN A 99 -6.60 -13.89 10.47
N SER A 100 -5.96 -12.83 9.97
CA SER A 100 -6.46 -11.47 10.12
C SER A 100 -7.45 -11.14 9.01
N GLU A 101 -8.35 -10.22 9.29
CA GLU A 101 -9.41 -9.82 8.36
C GLU A 101 -9.61 -8.31 8.42
N ILE A 102 -9.60 -7.69 7.25
CA ILE A 102 -10.01 -6.29 7.11
C ILE A 102 -11.50 -6.31 6.80
N LYS A 103 -12.28 -5.67 7.66
CA LYS A 103 -13.74 -5.61 7.49
C LYS A 103 -14.09 -4.70 6.32
N GLU A 104 -15.22 -5.01 5.69
CA GLU A 104 -15.74 -4.18 4.62
C GLU A 104 -15.96 -2.74 5.10
N HIS A 105 -15.43 -1.78 4.37
CA HIS A 105 -15.55 -0.36 4.71
C HIS A 105 -15.37 0.48 3.44
N VAL A 106 -15.70 1.77 3.57
CA VAL A 106 -15.52 2.74 2.48
C VAL A 106 -14.56 3.83 2.96
N ASP A 107 -13.55 4.12 2.16
CA ASP A 107 -12.63 5.21 2.41
C ASP A 107 -13.16 6.50 1.79
N ASN A 108 -13.16 7.57 2.57
CA ASN A 108 -13.66 8.86 2.13
C ASN A 108 -12.64 9.59 1.25
N ASP A 109 -13.13 10.34 0.26
CA ASP A 109 -12.35 11.27 -0.57
C ASP A 109 -11.21 10.64 -1.39
N THR A 110 -11.24 9.32 -1.57
CA THR A 110 -10.21 8.60 -2.33
C THR A 110 -10.80 7.68 -3.39
N SER A 111 -12.02 7.97 -3.87
CA SER A 111 -12.65 7.20 -4.93
C SER A 111 -12.19 7.65 -6.32
N TYR A 112 -12.46 6.84 -7.33
CA TYR A 112 -12.17 7.18 -8.73
C TYR A 112 -12.92 8.46 -9.15
N GLU A 113 -14.13 8.66 -8.67
CA GLU A 113 -14.90 9.88 -8.93
C GLU A 113 -14.23 11.13 -8.37
N ASP A 114 -13.44 10.99 -7.30
CA ASP A 114 -12.65 12.08 -6.73
C ASP A 114 -11.33 12.31 -7.47
N GLY A 115 -11.08 11.55 -8.56
CA GLY A 115 -9.85 11.64 -9.33
C GLY A 115 -8.71 10.79 -8.78
N PHE A 116 -9.01 9.81 -7.91
CA PHE A 116 -8.02 8.94 -7.29
C PHE A 116 -8.25 7.49 -7.68
N PHE A 117 -7.16 6.73 -7.66
CA PHE A 117 -7.23 5.28 -7.77
C PHE A 117 -6.10 4.66 -6.94
N ARG A 118 -6.28 3.38 -6.63
CA ARG A 118 -5.32 2.62 -5.84
C ARG A 118 -4.78 1.48 -6.66
N ILE A 119 -3.50 1.22 -6.49
CA ILE A 119 -2.81 0.10 -7.12
C ILE A 119 -2.26 -0.79 -6.01
N HIS A 120 -2.60 -2.08 -6.06
CA HIS A 120 -2.09 -3.09 -5.15
C HIS A 120 -1.16 -4.01 -5.91
N ILE A 121 0.03 -4.21 -5.36
CA ILE A 121 1.04 -5.11 -5.93
C ILE A 121 1.33 -6.17 -4.88
N PRO A 122 0.82 -7.40 -5.05
CA PRO A 122 1.11 -8.48 -4.10
C PRO A 122 2.59 -8.86 -4.15
N ILE A 123 3.22 -8.95 -2.98
CA ILE A 123 4.61 -9.39 -2.84
C ILE A 123 4.64 -10.80 -2.29
N ILE A 124 3.85 -11.06 -1.23
CA ILE A 124 3.65 -12.38 -0.65
C ILE A 124 2.16 -12.56 -0.47
N THR A 125 1.62 -13.61 -1.07
CA THR A 125 0.20 -13.92 -0.99
C THR A 125 -0.01 -15.43 -1.18
N ASN A 126 -1.24 -15.91 -1.00
CA ASN A 126 -1.61 -17.30 -1.25
C ASN A 126 -3.06 -17.38 -1.71
N SER A 127 -3.50 -18.60 -2.08
CA SER A 127 -4.83 -18.84 -2.65
C SER A 127 -5.98 -18.63 -1.66
N GLU A 128 -5.69 -18.50 -0.38
CA GLU A 128 -6.70 -18.27 0.66
C GLU A 128 -6.89 -16.80 1.00
N VAL A 129 -6.19 -15.91 0.30
CA VAL A 129 -6.35 -14.46 0.45
C VAL A 129 -7.38 -13.95 -0.53
N PHE A 130 -8.38 -13.26 -0.03
CA PHE A 130 -9.47 -12.72 -0.85
C PHE A 130 -9.58 -11.21 -0.66
N PHE A 131 -9.85 -10.50 -1.75
CA PHE A 131 -10.21 -9.09 -1.73
C PHE A 131 -11.64 -8.93 -2.22
N TYR A 132 -12.45 -8.22 -1.44
CA TYR A 132 -13.80 -7.84 -1.82
C TYR A 132 -13.83 -6.35 -2.11
N VAL A 133 -14.25 -5.99 -3.32
CA VAL A 133 -14.33 -4.60 -3.77
C VAL A 133 -15.74 -4.30 -4.23
N ASN A 134 -16.32 -3.27 -3.70
CA ASN A 134 -17.67 -2.83 -4.06
C ASN A 134 -17.63 -1.60 -4.94
#